data_0f63ffa381d49efa3ad1add14af87131
#
_entry.id   0f63ffa381d49efa3ad1add14af87131
#
_cell.length_a   1.000
_cell.length_b   1.000
_cell.length_c   1.000
_cell.angle_alpha   90.00
_cell.angle_beta   90.00
_cell.angle_gamma   90.00
#
_symmetry.space_group_name_H-M   'P 1'
#
loop_
_entity.id
_entity.type
_entity.pdbx_description
1 polymer ?
#
loop_
_entity_poly.entity_id
_entity_poly.type
_entity_poly.pdbx_seq_one_letter_code
_entity_poly.pdbx_strand_id
1 'polypeptide(L)'
;RAGLMPADSAIAKHLRSREKPTFLVANKTDGIDADQAIADFWSLGLGEIYPIAASHGRGVTSLLEHVLLPWVDEVNPPEEVDEDAAYWAQFEAEQNGEALEEPEDDFNPQDLPIKLAIVGRPNVGKSTLTNRILGEDRVVVYDMPGTTRDSIYIPMQRDEREYVLIDTAGVRKRGKITDVVEKFSVIKTLQAIEDANVVLLVIDAREGISDQDLSLLGFILNSGRSLVIVVNKWDGLSQEVKEQVKETLDFRLGFIDFARVHFISALHGSGVGNLFESVREAYDSATRR
;
A
#
# COMPACT_ATOMS: atom_id res chain seq x y z
N ARG A 1 25.89 8.93 14.61
CA ARG A 1 26.91 10.01 14.55
C ARG A 1 26.89 10.97 15.76
N ALA A 2 25.75 11.13 16.42
CA ALA A 2 25.63 12.00 17.62
C ALA A 2 26.05 11.30 18.92
N GLY A 3 26.23 9.98 18.90
CA GLY A 3 26.45 9.17 20.11
C GLY A 3 25.21 9.05 20.99
N LEU A 4 25.42 8.54 22.20
CA LEU A 4 24.38 8.38 23.20
C LEU A 4 23.97 9.72 23.80
N MET A 5 22.66 9.99 23.83
CA MET A 5 22.09 11.23 24.37
C MET A 5 21.32 10.95 25.70
N PRO A 6 21.23 11.92 26.62
CA PRO A 6 20.45 11.74 27.86
C PRO A 6 18.98 11.32 27.63
N ALA A 7 18.39 11.77 26.52
CA ALA A 7 17.04 11.39 26.11
C ALA A 7 16.94 9.89 25.81
N ASP A 8 17.96 9.29 25.21
CA ASP A 8 17.99 7.85 24.89
C ASP A 8 17.93 7.01 26.17
N SER A 9 18.65 7.45 27.23
CA SER A 9 18.63 6.78 28.53
C SER A 9 17.25 6.87 29.21
N ALA A 10 16.56 8.00 29.08
CA ALA A 10 15.22 8.17 29.62
C ALA A 10 14.20 7.27 28.91
N ILE A 11 14.29 7.20 27.57
CA ILE A 11 13.45 6.32 26.75
C ILE A 11 13.73 4.85 27.07
N ALA A 12 15.00 4.46 27.15
CA ALA A 12 15.39 3.08 27.48
C ALA A 12 14.85 2.64 28.84
N LYS A 13 14.92 3.52 29.85
CA LYS A 13 14.34 3.26 31.18
C LYS A 13 12.83 3.04 31.10
N HIS A 14 12.13 3.86 30.32
CA HIS A 14 10.68 3.74 30.14
C HIS A 14 10.32 2.43 29.41
N LEU A 15 11.04 2.07 28.34
CA LEU A 15 10.79 0.84 27.59
C LEU A 15 10.99 -0.42 28.44
N ARG A 16 12.07 -0.47 29.24
CA ARG A 16 12.31 -1.57 30.17
C ARG A 16 11.18 -1.77 31.18
N SER A 17 10.56 -0.69 31.64
CA SER A 17 9.44 -0.77 32.59
C SER A 17 8.14 -1.30 31.97
N ARG A 18 8.06 -1.43 30.65
CA ARG A 18 6.87 -1.89 29.93
C ARG A 18 6.86 -3.37 29.63
N GLU A 19 7.99 -4.08 29.85
CA GLU A 19 8.15 -5.52 29.62
C GLU A 19 7.71 -5.97 28.20
N LYS A 20 7.81 -5.06 27.23
CA LYS A 20 7.52 -5.37 25.84
C LYS A 20 8.80 -5.71 25.08
N PRO A 21 8.76 -6.64 24.11
CA PRO A 21 9.88 -6.88 23.20
C PRO A 21 10.36 -5.55 22.61
N THR A 22 11.64 -5.27 22.81
CA THR A 22 12.25 -4.01 22.40
C THR A 22 13.57 -4.28 21.73
N PHE A 23 13.76 -3.75 20.54
CA PHE A 23 14.97 -3.91 19.76
C PHE A 23 15.67 -2.56 19.61
N LEU A 24 16.95 -2.51 19.98
CA LEU A 24 17.76 -1.28 19.90
C LEU A 24 18.48 -1.22 18.56
N VAL A 25 18.17 -0.19 17.77
CA VAL A 25 18.75 0.01 16.45
C VAL A 25 19.62 1.24 16.41
N ALA A 26 20.91 1.08 16.13
CA ALA A 26 21.85 2.17 15.93
C ALA A 26 21.94 2.52 14.44
N ASN A 27 21.30 3.64 14.03
CA ASN A 27 21.28 4.06 12.63
C ASN A 27 22.43 5.02 12.29
N LYS A 28 22.74 5.16 10.99
CA LYS A 28 23.79 6.02 10.43
C LYS A 28 25.21 5.55 10.80
N THR A 29 25.41 4.24 10.76
CA THR A 29 26.72 3.60 11.01
C THR A 29 27.61 3.53 9.77
N ASP A 30 27.19 4.17 8.66
CA ASP A 30 27.97 4.30 7.44
C ASP A 30 29.31 5.01 7.69
N GLY A 31 30.40 4.37 7.25
CA GLY A 31 31.76 4.92 7.38
C GLY A 31 32.37 4.87 8.80
N ILE A 32 31.76 4.16 9.74
CA ILE A 32 32.26 3.91 11.08
C ILE A 32 32.33 2.39 11.28
N ASP A 33 33.31 1.92 12.06
CA ASP A 33 33.33 0.53 12.52
C ASP A 33 32.06 0.23 13.33
N ALA A 34 31.40 -0.88 13.04
CA ALA A 34 30.11 -1.20 13.64
C ALA A 34 30.21 -1.37 15.16
N ASP A 35 31.25 -2.05 15.65
CA ASP A 35 31.44 -2.30 17.08
C ASP A 35 31.72 -1.00 17.83
N GLN A 36 32.53 -0.11 17.23
CA GLN A 36 32.79 1.22 17.79
C GLN A 36 31.54 2.10 17.80
N ALA A 37 30.69 1.99 16.77
CA ALA A 37 29.45 2.77 16.66
C ALA A 37 28.41 2.42 17.73
N ILE A 38 28.40 1.18 18.23
CA ILE A 38 27.42 0.68 19.20
C ILE A 38 27.93 0.66 20.65
N ALA A 39 29.23 0.84 20.87
CA ALA A 39 29.86 0.65 22.18
C ALA A 39 29.17 1.43 23.31
N ASP A 40 28.83 2.68 23.12
CA ASP A 40 28.18 3.53 24.13
C ASP A 40 26.75 3.10 24.44
N PHE A 41 26.06 2.50 23.48
CA PHE A 41 24.64 2.14 23.60
C PHE A 41 24.41 0.87 24.43
N TRP A 42 25.44 0.05 24.68
CA TRP A 42 25.35 -1.10 25.59
C TRP A 42 24.92 -0.69 27.00
N SER A 43 25.27 0.53 27.41
CA SER A 43 24.87 1.08 28.70
C SER A 43 23.34 1.24 28.88
N LEU A 44 22.58 1.22 27.79
CA LEU A 44 21.11 1.31 27.82
C LEU A 44 20.43 0.03 28.33
N GLY A 45 21.10 -1.12 28.28
CA GLY A 45 20.60 -2.38 28.82
C GLY A 45 19.29 -2.85 28.18
N LEU A 46 19.14 -2.71 26.87
CA LEU A 46 17.99 -3.15 26.08
C LEU A 46 18.26 -4.43 25.27
N GLY A 47 19.36 -5.15 25.58
CA GLY A 47 19.76 -6.36 24.86
C GLY A 47 20.65 -6.06 23.67
N GLU A 48 20.52 -6.86 22.62
CA GLU A 48 21.32 -6.76 21.42
C GLU A 48 21.10 -5.42 20.67
N ILE A 49 22.17 -4.91 20.06
CA ILE A 49 22.15 -3.65 19.33
C ILE A 49 22.38 -3.91 17.85
N TYR A 50 21.46 -3.45 17.01
CA TYR A 50 21.51 -3.66 15.57
C TYR A 50 22.07 -2.42 14.87
N PRO A 51 23.34 -2.44 14.39
CA PRO A 51 23.92 -1.34 13.63
C PRO A 51 23.41 -1.36 12.19
N ILE A 52 22.79 -0.26 11.74
CA ILE A 52 22.29 -0.12 10.38
C ILE A 52 22.74 1.18 9.73
N ALA A 53 22.73 1.21 8.40
CA ALA A 53 22.80 2.45 7.60
C ALA A 53 21.59 2.46 6.67
N ALA A 54 20.43 2.89 7.21
CA ALA A 54 19.15 2.81 6.54
C ALA A 54 19.14 3.49 5.16
N SER A 55 19.85 4.63 5.02
CA SER A 55 19.99 5.34 3.73
C SER A 55 20.67 4.51 2.63
N HIS A 56 21.42 3.48 3.00
CA HIS A 56 22.14 2.59 2.09
C HIS A 56 21.66 1.14 2.13
N GLY A 57 20.56 0.87 2.84
CA GLY A 57 20.01 -0.47 3.03
C GLY A 57 20.90 -1.44 3.83
N ARG A 58 22.06 -0.99 4.34
CA ARG A 58 23.01 -1.86 5.04
C ARG A 58 22.46 -2.27 6.40
N GLY A 59 22.46 -3.59 6.70
CA GLY A 59 22.00 -4.17 7.95
C GLY A 59 20.47 -4.17 8.15
N VAL A 60 19.70 -3.62 7.22
CA VAL A 60 18.23 -3.54 7.35
C VAL A 60 17.60 -4.91 7.19
N THR A 61 17.99 -5.67 6.18
CA THR A 61 17.47 -7.03 5.94
C THR A 61 17.75 -7.94 7.14
N SER A 62 18.99 -7.97 7.62
CA SER A 62 19.38 -8.78 8.78
C SER A 62 18.62 -8.37 10.05
N LEU A 63 18.37 -7.07 10.26
CA LEU A 63 17.51 -6.61 11.35
C LEU A 63 16.08 -7.15 11.23
N LEU A 64 15.48 -7.05 10.04
CA LEU A 64 14.12 -7.51 9.81
C LEU A 64 14.00 -9.03 9.99
N GLU A 65 14.95 -9.78 9.47
CA GLU A 65 15.02 -11.24 9.68
C GLU A 65 15.08 -11.58 11.16
N HIS A 66 15.98 -10.96 11.93
CA HIS A 66 16.14 -11.22 13.35
C HIS A 66 14.92 -10.84 14.21
N VAL A 67 14.24 -9.75 13.81
CA VAL A 67 13.10 -9.21 14.57
C VAL A 67 11.79 -9.84 14.16
N LEU A 68 11.59 -10.12 12.87
CA LEU A 68 10.29 -10.57 12.35
C LEU A 68 10.18 -12.08 12.18
N LEU A 69 11.25 -12.78 11.79
CA LEU A 69 11.19 -14.24 11.58
C LEU A 69 10.64 -15.00 12.79
N PRO A 70 11.09 -14.74 14.04
CA PRO A 70 10.55 -15.47 15.19
C PRO A 70 9.03 -15.29 15.37
N TRP A 71 8.48 -14.15 14.93
CA TRP A 71 7.05 -13.87 15.00
C TRP A 71 6.27 -14.50 13.84
N VAL A 72 6.91 -14.56 12.67
CA VAL A 72 6.34 -15.24 11.49
C VAL A 72 6.25 -16.73 11.75
N ASP A 73 7.30 -17.32 12.32
CA ASP A 73 7.35 -18.73 12.66
C ASP A 73 6.36 -19.10 13.79
N GLU A 74 6.08 -18.16 14.71
CA GLU A 74 5.06 -18.35 15.75
C GLU A 74 3.63 -18.32 15.19
N VAL A 75 3.38 -17.44 14.20
CA VAL A 75 2.05 -17.27 13.56
C VAL A 75 1.82 -18.30 12.46
N ASN A 76 2.88 -18.67 11.77
CA ASN A 76 2.88 -19.62 10.66
C ASN A 76 4.06 -20.59 10.89
N PRO A 77 3.92 -21.56 11.83
CA PRO A 77 5.00 -22.51 12.06
C PRO A 77 5.31 -23.19 10.74
N PRO A 78 6.60 -23.30 10.38
CA PRO A 78 6.99 -24.07 9.21
C PRO A 78 6.39 -25.47 9.33
N GLU A 79 5.77 -25.98 8.29
CA GLU A 79 5.33 -27.37 8.26
C GLU A 79 6.56 -28.20 8.58
N GLU A 80 6.45 -29.08 9.61
CA GLU A 80 7.51 -30.03 9.94
C GLU A 80 7.66 -30.96 8.73
N VAL A 81 8.49 -30.56 7.79
CA VAL A 81 8.94 -31.45 6.72
C VAL A 81 9.92 -32.40 7.36
N ASP A 82 9.52 -33.65 7.48
CA ASP A 82 10.45 -34.73 7.87
C ASP A 82 11.51 -34.80 6.76
N GLU A 83 12.65 -34.13 7.00
CA GLU A 83 13.76 -34.06 6.04
C GLU A 83 14.27 -35.43 5.64
N ASP A 84 14.22 -36.39 6.56
CA ASP A 84 14.61 -37.77 6.30
C ASP A 84 13.60 -38.46 5.38
N ALA A 85 12.29 -38.23 5.57
CA ALA A 85 11.25 -38.79 4.71
C ALA A 85 11.30 -38.13 3.31
N ALA A 86 11.53 -36.82 3.22
CA ALA A 86 11.70 -36.12 1.96
C ALA A 86 12.93 -36.61 1.19
N TYR A 87 14.07 -36.80 1.88
CA TYR A 87 15.29 -37.33 1.30
C TYR A 87 15.09 -38.78 0.74
N TRP A 88 14.45 -39.64 1.49
CA TRP A 88 14.19 -41.02 1.07
C TRP A 88 13.20 -41.07 -0.10
N ALA A 89 12.17 -40.22 -0.12
CA ALA A 89 11.24 -40.11 -1.23
C ALA A 89 11.94 -39.63 -2.52
N GLN A 90 12.85 -38.68 -2.38
CA GLN A 90 13.65 -38.16 -3.51
C GLN A 90 14.59 -39.26 -4.08
N PHE A 91 15.24 -40.02 -3.16
CA PHE A 91 16.13 -41.12 -3.55
C PHE A 91 15.37 -42.27 -4.26
N GLU A 92 14.16 -42.60 -3.80
CA GLU A 92 13.31 -43.61 -4.45
C GLU A 92 12.81 -43.16 -5.83
N ALA A 93 12.43 -41.90 -5.97
CA ALA A 93 11.99 -41.33 -7.25
C ALA A 93 13.11 -41.30 -8.29
N GLU A 94 14.33 -40.93 -7.90
CA GLU A 94 15.51 -41.01 -8.77
C GLU A 94 15.81 -42.43 -9.27
N GLN A 95 15.65 -43.44 -8.37
CA GLN A 95 15.86 -44.85 -8.74
C GLN A 95 14.79 -45.38 -9.72
N ASN A 96 13.58 -44.89 -9.60
CA ASN A 96 12.45 -45.31 -10.43
C ASN A 96 12.39 -44.56 -11.77
N GLY A 97 13.24 -43.55 -11.99
CA GLY A 97 13.26 -42.75 -13.24
C GLY A 97 12.04 -41.86 -13.38
N GLU A 98 11.33 -41.59 -12.26
CA GLU A 98 10.24 -40.61 -12.22
C GLU A 98 10.87 -39.24 -12.09
N ALA A 99 10.57 -38.34 -13.04
CA ALA A 99 10.91 -36.94 -12.89
C ALA A 99 10.09 -36.42 -11.72
N LEU A 100 10.76 -36.00 -10.64
CA LEU A 100 10.09 -35.25 -9.59
C LEU A 100 9.56 -33.97 -10.23
N GLU A 101 8.25 -33.86 -10.32
CA GLU A 101 7.62 -32.58 -10.55
C GLU A 101 7.96 -31.73 -9.34
N GLU A 102 8.84 -30.73 -9.52
CA GLU A 102 9.01 -29.67 -8.54
C GLU A 102 7.60 -29.14 -8.23
N PRO A 103 7.20 -28.98 -6.96
CA PRO A 103 5.92 -28.40 -6.66
C PRO A 103 5.90 -27.05 -7.40
N GLU A 104 5.10 -26.96 -8.46
CA GLU A 104 4.82 -25.70 -9.12
C GLU A 104 4.28 -24.80 -8.01
N ASP A 105 5.04 -23.78 -7.68
CA ASP A 105 4.61 -22.73 -6.76
C ASP A 105 3.42 -22.06 -7.46
N ASP A 106 2.23 -22.60 -7.24
CA ASP A 106 0.95 -22.18 -7.85
C ASP A 106 0.53 -20.76 -7.35
N PHE A 107 1.53 -20.03 -6.82
CA PHE A 107 1.34 -18.65 -6.43
C PHE A 107 1.21 -17.77 -7.69
N ASN A 108 -0.03 -17.60 -8.11
CA ASN A 108 -0.37 -16.65 -9.14
C ASN A 108 -0.71 -15.29 -8.49
N PRO A 109 0.12 -14.25 -8.66
CA PRO A 109 -0.19 -12.90 -8.16
C PRO A 109 -1.56 -12.38 -8.63
N GLN A 110 -2.07 -12.92 -9.73
CA GLN A 110 -3.38 -12.55 -10.27
C GLN A 110 -4.55 -13.05 -9.40
N ASP A 111 -4.35 -14.03 -8.53
CA ASP A 111 -5.39 -14.55 -7.64
C ASP A 111 -5.55 -13.71 -6.36
N LEU A 112 -4.59 -12.84 -6.08
CA LEU A 112 -4.66 -11.95 -4.93
C LEU A 112 -5.70 -10.83 -5.14
N PRO A 113 -6.40 -10.41 -4.06
CA PRO A 113 -7.30 -9.26 -4.11
C PRO A 113 -6.58 -7.99 -4.57
N ILE A 114 -7.17 -7.26 -5.51
CA ILE A 114 -6.62 -5.99 -5.99
C ILE A 114 -6.84 -4.89 -4.95
N LYS A 115 -5.77 -4.38 -4.37
CA LYS A 115 -5.82 -3.24 -3.45
C LYS A 115 -5.96 -1.94 -4.25
N LEU A 116 -7.12 -1.29 -4.09
CA LEU A 116 -7.53 -0.13 -4.87
C LEU A 116 -7.67 1.11 -3.96
N ALA A 117 -6.81 2.12 -4.13
CA ALA A 117 -6.94 3.38 -3.42
C ALA A 117 -7.68 4.44 -4.27
N ILE A 118 -8.54 5.22 -3.62
CA ILE A 118 -9.22 6.37 -4.24
C ILE A 118 -8.66 7.65 -3.61
N VAL A 119 -7.88 8.40 -4.39
CA VAL A 119 -7.18 9.60 -3.93
C VAL A 119 -7.53 10.83 -4.77
N GLY A 120 -7.24 11.99 -4.25
CA GLY A 120 -7.50 13.27 -4.88
C GLY A 120 -7.77 14.37 -3.86
N ARG A 121 -7.88 15.61 -4.31
CA ARG A 121 -8.15 16.77 -3.45
C ARG A 121 -9.45 16.64 -2.65
N PRO A 122 -9.64 17.42 -1.59
CA PRO A 122 -10.94 17.57 -0.94
C PRO A 122 -12.05 17.95 -1.95
N ASN A 123 -13.26 17.48 -1.75
CA ASN A 123 -14.48 17.81 -2.52
C ASN A 123 -14.50 17.42 -4.01
N VAL A 124 -13.51 16.69 -4.54
CA VAL A 124 -13.53 16.16 -5.92
C VAL A 124 -14.56 15.05 -6.12
N GLY A 125 -15.13 14.51 -5.01
CA GLY A 125 -16.18 13.50 -5.05
C GLY A 125 -15.72 12.08 -4.75
N LYS A 126 -14.59 11.89 -4.06
CA LYS A 126 -14.08 10.57 -3.65
C LYS A 126 -15.13 9.75 -2.90
N SER A 127 -15.68 10.29 -1.80
CA SER A 127 -16.69 9.59 -0.99
C SER A 127 -17.97 9.28 -1.77
N THR A 128 -18.34 10.14 -2.72
CA THR A 128 -19.48 9.87 -3.61
C THR A 128 -19.17 8.70 -4.55
N LEU A 129 -17.94 8.66 -5.08
CA LEU A 129 -17.49 7.56 -5.93
C LEU A 129 -17.42 6.25 -5.15
N THR A 130 -16.81 6.26 -3.96
CA THR A 130 -16.74 5.10 -3.07
C THR A 130 -18.13 4.55 -2.75
N ASN A 131 -19.06 5.43 -2.32
CA ASN A 131 -20.44 5.01 -2.02
C ASN A 131 -21.16 4.48 -3.27
N ARG A 132 -20.89 5.05 -4.44
CA ARG A 132 -21.46 4.58 -5.71
C ARG A 132 -20.97 3.18 -6.04
N ILE A 133 -19.66 2.93 -5.92
CA ILE A 133 -19.05 1.61 -6.14
C ILE A 133 -19.66 0.58 -5.19
N LEU A 134 -19.68 0.88 -3.89
CA LEU A 134 -20.19 -0.04 -2.86
C LEU A 134 -21.71 -0.26 -2.92
N GLY A 135 -22.45 0.62 -3.57
CA GLY A 135 -23.91 0.53 -3.75
C GLY A 135 -24.34 -0.09 -5.08
N GLU A 136 -23.44 -0.61 -5.90
CA GLU A 136 -23.80 -1.32 -7.13
C GLU A 136 -24.28 -2.75 -6.82
N ASP A 137 -25.32 -3.22 -7.52
CA ASP A 137 -25.89 -4.58 -7.36
C ASP A 137 -24.88 -5.71 -7.62
N ARG A 138 -23.81 -5.40 -8.34
CA ARG A 138 -22.72 -6.35 -8.67
C ARG A 138 -21.65 -6.46 -7.59
N VAL A 139 -21.75 -5.68 -6.53
CA VAL A 139 -20.72 -5.60 -5.48
C VAL A 139 -21.19 -6.28 -4.22
N VAL A 140 -20.44 -7.26 -3.76
CA VAL A 140 -20.63 -7.91 -2.46
C VAL A 140 -19.53 -7.42 -1.52
N VAL A 141 -19.90 -6.87 -0.38
CA VAL A 141 -18.98 -6.39 0.66
C VAL A 141 -18.94 -7.41 1.80
N TYR A 142 -17.76 -7.71 2.30
CA TYR A 142 -17.58 -8.63 3.43
C TYR A 142 -17.02 -7.90 4.65
N ASP A 143 -17.28 -8.47 5.84
CA ASP A 143 -16.58 -8.06 7.06
C ASP A 143 -15.30 -8.90 7.22
N MET A 144 -14.15 -8.23 7.27
CA MET A 144 -12.85 -8.88 7.50
C MET A 144 -12.47 -8.71 8.98
N PRO A 145 -12.24 -9.80 9.75
CA PRO A 145 -11.74 -9.70 11.11
C PRO A 145 -10.31 -9.14 11.11
N GLY A 146 -10.00 -8.18 11.99
CA GLY A 146 -8.64 -7.69 12.20
C GLY A 146 -8.27 -6.38 11.51
N THR A 147 -9.21 -5.69 10.83
CA THR A 147 -8.95 -4.34 10.31
C THR A 147 -8.83 -3.34 11.45
N THR A 148 -7.62 -2.83 11.69
CA THR A 148 -7.32 -1.82 12.71
C THR A 148 -8.08 -0.51 12.44
N ARG A 149 -8.51 0.16 13.50
CA ARG A 149 -9.40 1.33 13.55
C ARG A 149 -8.98 2.58 12.74
N ASP A 150 -7.80 2.59 12.13
CA ASP A 150 -7.21 3.81 11.55
C ASP A 150 -7.15 3.86 10.02
N SER A 151 -7.27 2.75 9.31
CA SER A 151 -7.39 2.70 7.83
C SER A 151 -8.60 1.86 7.47
N ILE A 152 -9.50 2.38 6.62
CA ILE A 152 -10.71 1.66 6.25
C ILE A 152 -10.39 0.86 5.01
N TYR A 153 -10.09 -0.43 5.21
CA TYR A 153 -10.00 -1.43 4.15
C TYR A 153 -11.37 -2.08 4.01
N ILE A 154 -11.97 -1.97 2.83
CA ILE A 154 -13.29 -2.54 2.54
C ILE A 154 -13.10 -3.66 1.53
N PRO A 155 -13.09 -4.94 1.97
CA PRO A 155 -13.05 -6.06 1.05
C PRO A 155 -14.38 -6.16 0.31
N MET A 156 -14.29 -6.32 -0.98
CA MET A 156 -15.45 -6.45 -1.85
C MET A 156 -15.15 -7.38 -3.03
N GLN A 157 -16.19 -8.00 -3.56
CA GLN A 157 -16.13 -8.77 -4.80
C GLN A 157 -16.99 -8.12 -5.87
N ARG A 158 -16.45 -8.06 -7.09
CA ARG A 158 -17.17 -7.57 -8.27
C ARG A 158 -16.76 -8.37 -9.51
N ASP A 159 -17.76 -8.84 -10.26
CA ASP A 159 -17.55 -9.63 -11.48
C ASP A 159 -16.54 -10.78 -11.25
N GLU A 160 -16.76 -11.57 -10.18
CA GLU A 160 -15.94 -12.72 -9.74
C GLU A 160 -14.50 -12.38 -9.34
N ARG A 161 -14.11 -11.09 -9.30
CA ARG A 161 -12.80 -10.62 -8.87
C ARG A 161 -12.87 -9.97 -7.50
N GLU A 162 -11.89 -10.27 -6.65
CA GLU A 162 -11.77 -9.71 -5.31
C GLU A 162 -10.98 -8.40 -5.34
N TYR A 163 -11.44 -7.45 -4.53
CA TYR A 163 -10.82 -6.14 -4.33
C TYR A 163 -10.78 -5.78 -2.86
N VAL A 164 -9.79 -5.00 -2.47
CA VAL A 164 -9.75 -4.30 -1.19
C VAL A 164 -9.74 -2.82 -1.46
N LEU A 165 -10.85 -2.15 -1.21
CA LEU A 165 -10.95 -0.72 -1.38
C LEU A 165 -10.32 -0.02 -0.18
N ILE A 166 -9.31 0.83 -0.41
CA ILE A 166 -8.63 1.61 0.61
C ILE A 166 -9.24 3.02 0.60
N ASP A 167 -10.05 3.33 1.61
CA ASP A 167 -10.69 4.65 1.69
C ASP A 167 -9.88 5.60 2.59
N THR A 168 -9.48 6.71 1.99
CA THR A 168 -8.69 7.75 2.65
C THR A 168 -9.52 8.79 3.39
N ALA A 169 -10.84 8.79 3.21
CA ALA A 169 -11.74 9.80 3.78
C ALA A 169 -13.12 9.23 4.14
N GLY A 170 -13.19 8.62 5.30
CA GLY A 170 -14.39 8.63 6.13
C GLY A 170 -15.75 8.28 5.52
N VAL A 171 -15.94 7.10 4.92
CA VAL A 171 -17.25 6.61 4.48
C VAL A 171 -18.23 6.37 5.65
N ARG A 172 -17.78 6.30 6.91
CA ARG A 172 -18.61 5.89 8.05
C ARG A 172 -18.96 6.93 9.10
N LYS A 173 -18.70 8.24 8.92
CA LYS A 173 -19.16 9.23 9.94
C LYS A 173 -19.83 10.44 9.32
N ARG A 174 -21.16 10.37 9.20
CA ARG A 174 -22.04 11.56 9.31
C ARG A 174 -21.94 12.06 10.77
N GLY A 175 -21.01 12.95 11.05
CA GLY A 175 -20.85 13.60 12.34
C GLY A 175 -19.78 14.66 12.27
N LYS A 176 -20.14 15.87 12.70
CA LYS A 176 -19.35 17.10 12.79
C LYS A 176 -17.85 16.87 12.97
N ILE A 177 -17.04 17.36 12.02
CA ILE A 177 -15.59 17.36 12.11
C ILE A 177 -15.08 18.75 11.75
N THR A 178 -14.34 19.33 12.67
CA THR A 178 -13.67 20.62 12.62
C THR A 178 -12.19 20.44 12.24
N ASP A 179 -11.66 21.34 11.48
CA ASP A 179 -10.31 21.82 11.07
C ASP A 179 -8.99 21.08 11.42
N VAL A 180 -8.97 20.09 12.33
CA VAL A 180 -7.77 19.27 12.63
C VAL A 180 -7.57 18.15 11.58
N VAL A 181 -8.53 17.95 10.71
CA VAL A 181 -8.65 16.82 9.77
C VAL A 181 -7.73 16.93 8.54
N GLU A 182 -7.33 18.13 8.12
CA GLU A 182 -6.59 18.28 6.86
C GLU A 182 -5.17 17.69 6.89
N LYS A 183 -4.42 17.89 7.97
CA LYS A 183 -3.05 17.35 8.08
C LYS A 183 -3.02 15.82 8.20
N PHE A 184 -3.97 15.25 8.94
CA PHE A 184 -4.13 13.79 9.02
C PHE A 184 -4.61 13.17 7.71
N SER A 185 -5.34 13.91 6.89
CA SER A 185 -5.83 13.48 5.57
C SER A 185 -4.68 13.27 4.58
N VAL A 186 -3.66 14.12 4.56
CA VAL A 186 -2.52 13.99 3.63
C VAL A 186 -1.70 12.74 3.95
N ILE A 187 -1.33 12.53 5.22
CA ILE A 187 -0.54 11.35 5.62
C ILE A 187 -1.31 10.05 5.28
N LYS A 188 -2.61 10.01 5.58
CA LYS A 188 -3.45 8.85 5.25
C LYS A 188 -3.56 8.62 3.74
N THR A 189 -3.62 9.69 2.95
CA THR A 189 -3.63 9.61 1.49
C THR A 189 -2.33 9.01 0.96
N LEU A 190 -1.18 9.45 1.47
CA LEU A 190 0.12 8.91 1.06
C LEU A 190 0.26 7.44 1.46
N GLN A 191 -0.16 7.08 2.66
CA GLN A 191 -0.15 5.69 3.14
C GLN A 191 -1.07 4.80 2.29
N ALA A 192 -2.27 5.27 1.93
CA ALA A 192 -3.17 4.52 1.06
C ALA A 192 -2.58 4.28 -0.34
N ILE A 193 -1.82 5.23 -0.88
CA ILE A 193 -1.09 5.05 -2.14
C ILE A 193 -0.02 3.98 -1.98
N GLU A 194 0.75 4.00 -0.89
CA GLU A 194 1.80 3.00 -0.62
C GLU A 194 1.23 1.59 -0.45
N ASP A 195 0.06 1.45 0.16
CA ASP A 195 -0.59 0.16 0.40
C ASP A 195 -1.34 -0.41 -0.83
N ALA A 196 -1.62 0.43 -1.83
CA ALA A 196 -2.41 0.06 -3.00
C ALA A 196 -1.58 -0.64 -4.09
N ASN A 197 -2.24 -1.47 -4.89
CA ASN A 197 -1.71 -1.94 -6.18
C ASN A 197 -2.06 -0.97 -7.30
N VAL A 198 -3.31 -0.50 -7.30
CA VAL A 198 -3.84 0.45 -8.29
C VAL A 198 -4.41 1.67 -7.58
N VAL A 199 -4.16 2.85 -8.11
CA VAL A 199 -4.63 4.13 -7.57
C VAL A 199 -5.57 4.80 -8.56
N LEU A 200 -6.78 5.13 -8.11
CA LEU A 200 -7.70 6.02 -8.82
C LEU A 200 -7.43 7.47 -8.38
N LEU A 201 -6.81 8.25 -9.23
CA LEU A 201 -6.63 9.69 -9.01
C LEU A 201 -7.87 10.45 -9.50
N VAL A 202 -8.67 10.96 -8.56
CA VAL A 202 -9.93 11.66 -8.86
C VAL A 202 -9.70 13.16 -8.98
N ILE A 203 -10.06 13.72 -10.14
CA ILE A 203 -9.96 15.14 -10.48
C ILE A 203 -11.37 15.70 -10.68
N ASP A 204 -11.62 16.95 -10.29
CA ASP A 204 -12.89 17.65 -10.54
C ASP A 204 -12.87 18.32 -11.92
N ALA A 205 -13.76 17.88 -12.81
CA ALA A 205 -13.87 18.44 -14.16
C ALA A 205 -14.21 19.93 -14.19
N ARG A 206 -14.87 20.46 -13.15
CA ARG A 206 -15.30 21.86 -13.05
C ARG A 206 -14.16 22.79 -12.66
N GLU A 207 -13.21 22.27 -11.88
CA GLU A 207 -12.05 23.03 -11.40
C GLU A 207 -10.81 22.79 -12.26
N GLY A 208 -10.82 21.73 -13.06
CA GLY A 208 -9.68 21.26 -13.83
C GLY A 208 -8.57 20.70 -12.97
N ILE A 209 -7.43 20.40 -13.60
CA ILE A 209 -6.25 19.84 -12.93
C ILE A 209 -5.44 20.96 -12.26
N SER A 210 -5.17 20.82 -10.97
CA SER A 210 -4.40 21.74 -10.15
C SER A 210 -2.97 21.24 -9.89
N ASP A 211 -2.13 22.10 -9.35
CA ASP A 211 -0.76 21.72 -8.93
C ASP A 211 -0.77 20.72 -7.77
N GLN A 212 -1.82 20.71 -6.94
CA GLN A 212 -1.99 19.71 -5.90
C GLN A 212 -2.31 18.33 -6.50
N ASP A 213 -3.11 18.26 -7.56
CA ASP A 213 -3.37 17.01 -8.29
C ASP A 213 -2.10 16.50 -8.94
N LEU A 214 -1.27 17.38 -9.53
CA LEU A 214 0.02 17.02 -10.10
C LEU A 214 1.03 16.55 -9.03
N SER A 215 0.99 17.12 -7.83
CA SER A 215 1.84 16.68 -6.73
C SER A 215 1.45 15.27 -6.26
N LEU A 216 0.15 14.97 -6.14
CA LEU A 216 -0.34 13.62 -5.84
C LEU A 216 0.04 12.63 -6.94
N LEU A 217 -0.12 13.04 -8.20
CA LEU A 217 0.29 12.25 -9.35
C LEU A 217 1.77 11.89 -9.30
N GLY A 218 2.64 12.88 -9.02
CA GLY A 218 4.08 12.67 -8.86
C GLY A 218 4.39 11.65 -7.76
N PHE A 219 3.67 11.71 -6.63
CA PHE A 219 3.84 10.75 -5.56
C PHE A 219 3.41 9.33 -5.98
N ILE A 220 2.29 9.17 -6.68
CA ILE A 220 1.81 7.87 -7.18
C ILE A 220 2.85 7.24 -8.11
N LEU A 221 3.38 8.04 -9.05
CA LEU A 221 4.39 7.58 -10.01
C LEU A 221 5.69 7.16 -9.30
N ASN A 222 6.15 7.96 -8.34
CA ASN A 222 7.36 7.66 -7.57
C ASN A 222 7.20 6.42 -6.67
N SER A 223 5.97 6.12 -6.24
CA SER A 223 5.66 4.92 -5.46
C SER A 223 5.54 3.65 -6.32
N GLY A 224 5.67 3.75 -7.64
CA GLY A 224 5.59 2.63 -8.58
C GLY A 224 4.22 1.97 -8.62
N ARG A 225 3.14 2.71 -8.31
CA ARG A 225 1.78 2.17 -8.31
C ARG A 225 1.11 2.35 -9.66
N SER A 226 0.28 1.38 -10.02
CA SER A 226 -0.54 1.50 -11.24
C SER A 226 -1.55 2.63 -11.09
N LEU A 227 -1.79 3.37 -12.15
CA LEU A 227 -2.58 4.60 -12.16
C LEU A 227 -3.77 4.51 -13.13
N VAL A 228 -4.93 4.93 -12.64
CA VAL A 228 -6.09 5.26 -13.47
C VAL A 228 -6.56 6.66 -13.10
N ILE A 229 -6.75 7.53 -14.08
CA ILE A 229 -7.18 8.91 -13.87
C ILE A 229 -8.70 8.99 -14.05
N VAL A 230 -9.37 9.61 -13.07
CA VAL A 230 -10.82 9.73 -13.02
C VAL A 230 -11.23 11.20 -12.99
N VAL A 231 -11.77 11.71 -14.07
CA VAL A 231 -12.29 13.08 -14.20
C VAL A 231 -13.77 13.05 -13.84
N ASN A 232 -14.06 13.43 -12.59
CA ASN A 232 -15.41 13.37 -12.01
C ASN A 232 -16.18 14.67 -12.21
N LYS A 233 -17.50 14.63 -11.95
CA LYS A 233 -18.45 15.73 -12.14
C LYS A 233 -18.58 16.16 -13.60
N TRP A 234 -18.48 15.19 -14.50
CA TRP A 234 -18.57 15.40 -15.95
C TRP A 234 -19.97 15.75 -16.43
N ASP A 235 -20.96 15.51 -15.58
CA ASP A 235 -22.37 15.83 -15.82
C ASP A 235 -22.63 17.33 -15.76
N GLY A 236 -23.54 17.80 -16.60
CA GLY A 236 -23.99 19.19 -16.62
C GLY A 236 -22.98 20.20 -17.18
N LEU A 237 -21.83 19.75 -17.71
CA LEU A 237 -20.88 20.59 -18.42
C LEU A 237 -21.32 20.82 -19.89
N SER A 238 -21.17 22.05 -20.40
CA SER A 238 -21.36 22.31 -21.82
C SER A 238 -20.30 21.60 -22.67
N GLN A 239 -20.58 21.41 -23.96
CA GLN A 239 -19.64 20.76 -24.86
C GLN A 239 -18.31 21.53 -24.98
N GLU A 240 -18.37 22.85 -25.00
CA GLU A 240 -17.19 23.74 -25.04
C GLU A 240 -16.30 23.54 -23.81
N VAL A 241 -16.88 23.46 -22.60
CA VAL A 241 -16.15 23.22 -21.37
C VAL A 241 -15.54 21.82 -21.36
N LYS A 242 -16.25 20.81 -21.87
CA LYS A 242 -15.74 19.44 -21.99
C LYS A 242 -14.51 19.35 -22.89
N GLU A 243 -14.52 20.04 -24.02
CA GLU A 243 -13.40 20.10 -24.95
C GLU A 243 -12.22 20.83 -24.30
N GLN A 244 -12.43 21.96 -23.65
CA GLN A 244 -11.40 22.71 -22.96
C GLN A 244 -10.74 21.89 -21.83
N VAL A 245 -11.53 21.14 -21.07
CA VAL A 245 -11.00 20.25 -20.02
C VAL A 245 -10.10 19.16 -20.62
N LYS A 246 -10.53 18.53 -21.71
CA LYS A 246 -9.73 17.51 -22.41
C LYS A 246 -8.41 18.08 -22.92
N GLU A 247 -8.44 19.22 -23.61
CA GLU A 247 -7.23 19.89 -24.09
C GLU A 247 -6.27 20.24 -22.95
N THR A 248 -6.81 20.72 -21.82
CA THR A 248 -5.99 21.05 -20.65
C THR A 248 -5.35 19.80 -20.04
N LEU A 249 -6.10 18.68 -19.97
CA LEU A 249 -5.59 17.40 -19.49
C LEU A 249 -4.50 16.87 -20.43
N ASP A 250 -4.74 16.87 -21.74
CA ASP A 250 -3.78 16.42 -22.74
C ASP A 250 -2.48 17.23 -22.66
N PHE A 251 -2.59 18.55 -22.46
CA PHE A 251 -1.43 19.41 -22.31
C PHE A 251 -0.65 19.13 -21.01
N ARG A 252 -1.34 19.00 -19.86
CA ARG A 252 -0.71 18.84 -18.55
C ARG A 252 -0.28 17.39 -18.25
N LEU A 253 -0.95 16.41 -18.84
CA LEU A 253 -0.72 14.98 -18.63
C LEU A 253 -0.14 14.26 -19.86
N GLY A 254 0.27 15.00 -20.89
CA GLY A 254 0.78 14.41 -22.14
C GLY A 254 2.03 13.55 -21.98
N PHE A 255 2.67 13.58 -20.81
CA PHE A 255 3.76 12.67 -20.44
C PHE A 255 3.28 11.33 -19.83
N ILE A 256 1.96 11.16 -19.65
CA ILE A 256 1.33 9.95 -19.10
C ILE A 256 0.44 9.36 -20.19
N ASP A 257 1.03 8.55 -21.05
CA ASP A 257 0.33 7.83 -22.12
C ASP A 257 -0.11 6.41 -21.71
N PHE A 258 0.45 5.90 -20.61
CA PHE A 258 0.19 4.57 -20.09
C PHE A 258 -1.06 4.47 -19.19
N ALA A 259 -1.52 5.59 -18.62
CA ALA A 259 -2.67 5.59 -17.71
C ALA A 259 -3.98 5.90 -18.46
N ARG A 260 -5.02 5.10 -18.19
CA ARG A 260 -6.35 5.35 -18.73
C ARG A 260 -6.99 6.55 -18.04
N VAL A 261 -7.67 7.38 -18.84
CA VAL A 261 -8.44 8.55 -18.37
C VAL A 261 -9.93 8.28 -18.56
N HIS A 262 -10.70 8.34 -17.47
CA HIS A 262 -12.14 8.15 -17.50
C HIS A 262 -12.88 9.43 -17.10
N PHE A 263 -13.89 9.78 -17.88
CA PHE A 263 -14.81 10.89 -17.59
C PHE A 263 -16.10 10.33 -17.00
N ILE A 264 -16.37 10.67 -15.73
CA ILE A 264 -17.48 10.06 -14.99
C ILE A 264 -18.38 11.08 -14.28
N SER A 265 -19.55 10.62 -13.89
CA SER A 265 -20.35 11.26 -12.86
C SER A 265 -20.58 10.27 -11.71
N ALA A 266 -19.83 10.43 -10.63
CA ALA A 266 -20.02 9.60 -9.44
C ALA A 266 -21.42 9.77 -8.83
N LEU A 267 -22.01 10.97 -8.96
CA LEU A 267 -23.35 11.27 -8.46
C LEU A 267 -24.42 10.47 -9.20
N HIS A 268 -24.34 10.41 -10.53
CA HIS A 268 -25.33 9.74 -11.38
C HIS A 268 -24.94 8.32 -11.78
N GLY A 269 -23.69 7.90 -11.49
CA GLY A 269 -23.17 6.55 -11.81
C GLY A 269 -22.69 6.40 -13.26
N SER A 270 -22.75 7.46 -14.08
CA SER A 270 -22.30 7.38 -15.47
C SER A 270 -20.79 7.13 -15.56
N GLY A 271 -20.37 6.12 -16.32
CA GLY A 271 -18.97 5.79 -16.57
C GLY A 271 -18.27 5.05 -15.43
N VAL A 272 -18.90 4.88 -14.25
CA VAL A 272 -18.27 4.24 -13.08
C VAL A 272 -17.99 2.75 -13.33
N GLY A 273 -18.91 2.07 -14.02
CA GLY A 273 -18.75 0.64 -14.33
C GLY A 273 -17.48 0.30 -15.13
N ASN A 274 -17.08 1.19 -16.03
CA ASN A 274 -15.92 0.98 -16.91
C ASN A 274 -14.56 1.15 -16.19
N LEU A 275 -14.56 1.73 -14.97
CA LEU A 275 -13.32 1.92 -14.20
C LEU A 275 -12.65 0.59 -13.87
N PHE A 276 -13.43 -0.44 -13.57
CA PHE A 276 -12.92 -1.72 -13.10
C PHE A 276 -12.21 -2.52 -14.19
N GLU A 277 -12.58 -2.35 -15.45
CA GLU A 277 -11.85 -2.92 -16.57
C GLU A 277 -10.44 -2.34 -16.63
N SER A 278 -10.30 -1.00 -16.56
CA SER A 278 -9.00 -0.34 -16.57
C SER A 278 -8.20 -0.59 -15.28
N VAL A 279 -8.85 -0.78 -14.14
CA VAL A 279 -8.18 -1.21 -12.90
C VAL A 279 -7.55 -2.58 -13.07
N ARG A 280 -8.26 -3.53 -13.67
CA ARG A 280 -7.72 -4.87 -13.98
C ARG A 280 -6.59 -4.80 -14.99
N GLU A 281 -6.77 -4.09 -16.11
CA GLU A 281 -5.70 -3.90 -17.09
C GLU A 281 -4.42 -3.34 -16.48
N ALA A 282 -4.56 -2.33 -15.61
CA ALA A 282 -3.43 -1.69 -14.95
C ALA A 282 -2.74 -2.63 -13.94
N TYR A 283 -3.50 -3.42 -13.20
CA TYR A 283 -2.98 -4.45 -12.29
C TYR A 283 -2.26 -5.55 -13.04
N ASP A 284 -2.90 -6.11 -14.06
CA ASP A 284 -2.34 -7.21 -14.86
C ASP A 284 -1.05 -6.77 -15.58
N SER A 285 -1.01 -5.54 -16.07
CA SER A 285 0.19 -4.98 -16.70
C SER A 285 1.37 -4.87 -15.73
N ALA A 286 1.10 -4.54 -14.46
CA ALA A 286 2.13 -4.41 -13.43
C ALA A 286 2.59 -5.76 -12.85
N THR A 287 1.75 -6.80 -12.93
CA THR A 287 2.02 -8.14 -12.37
C THR A 287 2.46 -9.17 -13.38
N ARG A 288 2.45 -8.84 -14.67
CA ARG A 288 3.02 -9.70 -15.71
C ARG A 288 4.54 -9.83 -15.50
N ARG A 289 4.97 -11.05 -15.26
CA ARG A 289 6.38 -11.47 -15.29
C ARG A 289 6.82 -11.77 -16.71
#